data_bb425514fd6d1893361daa0a5ba8a34b
#
_entry.id   bb425514fd6d1893361daa0a5ba8a34b
#
_cell.length_a   1.000
_cell.length_b   1.000
_cell.length_c   1.000
_cell.angle_alpha   90.00
_cell.angle_beta   90.00
_cell.angle_gamma   90.00
#
_symmetry.space_group_name_H-M   'P 1'
#
loop_
_entity.id
_entity.type
_entity.pdbx_description
1 polymer ?
#
loop_
_entity_poly.entity_id
_entity_poly.type
_entity_poly.pdbx_seq_one_letter_code
_entity_poly.pdbx_strand_id
1 'polypeptide(L)'
;MSYQRGSLKKVKRKEGETWVLRYRVTLADGRRVEHNVPIGLVAVLPKESDAWREVDRLGLSVRINDSPGPGRLSFHSLAEHYLKADFGADAVRPKSGSTTSHVEHVVRAYLVPRFGDEIAEEIKPLDIQRWLKSLHVDKGLAWPTIAKIRGAMRRIYKIGIVHGHVAKNPLMHIETRSKSDYKAIVITPAQTLAILHSLPSPLHFTLVLTCSATALRASEMLSLRWADVLWEEERIRISKRWAKGEDGETKTEASDGYVPLHAVLAHFLREWRAQTPYAAAEDFVFPSLRAEGHVPLSASIFVADHLRPAAKKAGICIKDGQRFGLHNLRHSLSNWLVNKAKIEPKTVQGILRHAKIQTTLDWYTQEDSDETRAAQGEYLMALGVSTNTVQ
;
A
#
# COMPACT_ATOMS: atom_id res chain seq x y z
N MET A 1 -41.25 -16.51 -1.97
CA MET A 1 -40.30 -15.96 -0.97
C MET A 1 -41.08 -15.42 0.18
N SER A 2 -40.98 -16.00 1.38
CA SER A 2 -41.77 -15.57 2.57
C SER A 2 -41.04 -14.38 3.22
N TYR A 3 -41.62 -13.21 3.07
CA TYR A 3 -41.17 -11.97 3.70
C TYR A 3 -41.52 -12.00 5.18
N GLN A 4 -40.58 -12.23 6.11
CA GLN A 4 -40.82 -12.20 7.53
C GLN A 4 -40.47 -10.80 8.09
N ARG A 5 -41.47 -9.91 8.11
CA ARG A 5 -41.37 -8.56 8.69
C ARG A 5 -41.28 -8.56 10.22
N GLY A 6 -41.39 -9.70 10.87
CA GLY A 6 -41.65 -9.78 12.32
C GLY A 6 -43.08 -9.38 12.66
N SER A 7 -43.44 -9.37 13.95
CA SER A 7 -44.76 -8.92 14.43
C SER A 7 -44.62 -8.03 15.66
N LEU A 8 -45.38 -6.96 15.72
CA LEU A 8 -45.52 -6.12 16.91
C LEU A 8 -46.63 -6.68 17.81
N LYS A 9 -46.35 -6.78 19.10
CA LYS A 9 -47.31 -7.17 20.12
C LYS A 9 -47.28 -6.19 21.29
N LYS A 10 -48.45 -5.94 21.87
CA LYS A 10 -48.58 -5.18 23.12
C LYS A 10 -48.37 -6.13 24.28
N VAL A 11 -47.47 -5.79 25.19
CA VAL A 11 -47.15 -6.58 26.38
C VAL A 11 -47.25 -5.67 27.60
N LYS A 12 -48.03 -6.08 28.60
CA LYS A 12 -48.12 -5.38 29.90
C LYS A 12 -46.81 -5.56 30.66
N ARG A 13 -46.17 -4.44 31.04
CA ARG A 13 -44.97 -4.38 31.88
C ARG A 13 -45.21 -3.49 33.09
N LYS A 14 -44.27 -3.46 34.04
CA LYS A 14 -44.38 -2.64 35.28
C LYS A 14 -44.59 -1.14 34.98
N GLU A 15 -44.06 -0.65 33.89
CA GLU A 15 -44.06 0.77 33.46
C GLU A 15 -45.24 1.10 32.53
N GLY A 16 -46.10 0.12 32.21
CA GLY A 16 -47.22 0.28 31.29
C GLY A 16 -47.20 -0.71 30.13
N GLU A 17 -48.21 -0.57 29.27
CA GLU A 17 -48.30 -1.39 28.07
C GLU A 17 -47.24 -0.96 27.05
N THR A 18 -46.43 -1.92 26.59
CA THR A 18 -45.24 -1.66 25.75
C THR A 18 -45.37 -2.43 24.43
N TRP A 19 -45.01 -1.77 23.31
CA TRP A 19 -44.83 -2.43 22.03
C TRP A 19 -43.57 -3.28 22.06
N VAL A 20 -43.70 -4.55 21.70
CA VAL A 20 -42.59 -5.50 21.60
C VAL A 20 -42.53 -6.07 20.19
N LEU A 21 -41.42 -5.88 19.52
CA LEU A 21 -41.13 -6.49 18.22
C LEU A 21 -40.68 -7.93 18.44
N ARG A 22 -41.43 -8.86 17.88
CA ARG A 22 -41.14 -10.29 17.92
C ARG A 22 -40.70 -10.77 16.55
N TYR A 23 -39.49 -11.34 16.47
CA TYR A 23 -38.94 -11.94 15.22
C TYR A 23 -38.11 -13.17 15.53
N ARG A 24 -37.96 -14.04 14.55
CA ARG A 24 -37.18 -15.27 14.67
C ARG A 24 -35.95 -15.20 13.81
N VAL A 25 -34.80 -15.58 14.35
CA VAL A 25 -33.55 -15.74 13.68
C VAL A 25 -33.21 -17.21 13.62
N THR A 26 -32.82 -17.71 12.43
CA THR A 26 -32.28 -19.05 12.29
C THR A 26 -30.77 -18.97 12.45
N LEU A 27 -30.20 -19.62 13.46
CA LEU A 27 -28.77 -19.67 13.70
C LEU A 27 -28.08 -20.57 12.67
N ALA A 28 -26.74 -20.46 12.56
CA ALA A 28 -25.92 -21.25 11.64
C ALA A 28 -26.04 -22.77 11.83
N ASP A 29 -26.45 -23.22 13.01
CA ASP A 29 -26.70 -24.62 13.33
C ASP A 29 -28.13 -25.08 13.00
N GLY A 30 -28.94 -24.25 12.34
CA GLY A 30 -30.30 -24.54 11.94
C GLY A 30 -31.35 -24.30 13.03
N ARG A 31 -30.96 -23.97 14.25
CA ARG A 31 -31.90 -23.67 15.35
C ARG A 31 -32.57 -22.31 15.14
N ARG A 32 -33.86 -22.24 15.39
CA ARG A 32 -34.65 -20.99 15.37
C ARG A 32 -34.73 -20.38 16.75
N VAL A 33 -34.14 -19.20 16.91
CA VAL A 33 -34.20 -18.41 18.16
C VAL A 33 -35.20 -17.27 17.99
N GLU A 34 -36.07 -17.10 18.96
CA GLU A 34 -37.04 -16.02 18.98
C GLU A 34 -36.48 -14.84 19.78
N HIS A 35 -36.53 -13.66 19.18
CA HIS A 35 -36.14 -12.40 19.79
C HIS A 35 -37.38 -11.53 20.09
N ASN A 36 -37.40 -10.93 21.26
CA ASN A 36 -38.44 -10.04 21.73
C ASN A 36 -37.80 -8.72 22.17
N VAL A 37 -37.88 -7.69 21.32
CA VAL A 37 -37.25 -6.39 21.55
C VAL A 37 -38.33 -5.35 21.94
N PRO A 38 -38.25 -4.70 23.11
CA PRO A 38 -39.15 -3.62 23.46
C PRO A 38 -38.86 -2.39 22.59
N ILE A 39 -39.89 -1.81 22.01
CA ILE A 39 -39.84 -0.67 21.10
C ILE A 39 -40.17 0.65 21.80
N GLY A 40 -41.27 0.67 22.59
CA GLY A 40 -41.70 1.84 23.34
C GLY A 40 -43.06 1.65 23.98
N LEU A 41 -43.42 2.55 24.91
CA LEU A 41 -44.69 2.52 25.58
C LEU A 41 -45.83 2.84 24.60
N VAL A 42 -46.94 2.12 24.71
CA VAL A 42 -48.14 2.35 23.90
C VAL A 42 -48.73 3.76 24.16
N ALA A 43 -48.54 4.31 25.36
CA ALA A 43 -48.93 5.68 25.70
C ALA A 43 -48.15 6.73 24.86
N VAL A 44 -46.92 6.43 24.44
CA VAL A 44 -46.05 7.31 23.62
C VAL A 44 -46.25 7.01 22.12
N LEU A 45 -46.50 5.77 21.78
CA LEU A 45 -46.68 5.26 20.41
C LEU A 45 -48.10 4.65 20.30
N PRO A 46 -49.16 5.47 20.22
CA PRO A 46 -50.54 4.98 20.35
C PRO A 46 -51.00 4.10 19.19
N LYS A 47 -50.41 4.30 17.99
CA LYS A 47 -50.73 3.52 16.79
C LYS A 47 -49.62 2.52 16.45
N GLU A 48 -49.98 1.39 15.90
CA GLU A 48 -49.03 0.38 15.44
C GLU A 48 -48.10 0.93 14.35
N SER A 49 -48.58 1.86 13.49
CA SER A 49 -47.78 2.55 12.49
C SER A 49 -46.68 3.39 13.12
N ASP A 50 -46.89 3.96 14.30
CA ASP A 50 -45.89 4.75 15.00
C ASP A 50 -44.82 3.83 15.60
N ALA A 51 -45.21 2.69 16.10
CA ALA A 51 -44.32 1.65 16.59
C ALA A 51 -43.47 1.08 15.44
N TRP A 52 -44.04 0.90 14.24
CA TRP A 52 -43.25 0.49 13.05
C TRP A 52 -42.26 1.56 12.60
N ARG A 53 -42.59 2.86 12.61
CA ARG A 53 -41.64 3.94 12.34
C ARG A 53 -40.50 3.95 13.36
N GLU A 54 -40.78 3.65 14.62
CA GLU A 54 -39.75 3.55 15.65
C GLU A 54 -38.85 2.30 15.44
N VAL A 55 -39.41 1.18 14.99
CA VAL A 55 -38.63 -0.01 14.54
C VAL A 55 -37.66 0.37 13.42
N ASP A 56 -38.11 1.15 12.43
CA ASP A 56 -37.29 1.62 11.32
C ASP A 56 -36.22 2.62 11.80
N ARG A 57 -36.58 3.55 12.71
CA ARG A 57 -35.63 4.52 13.30
C ARG A 57 -34.54 3.84 14.12
N LEU A 58 -34.85 2.76 14.82
CA LEU A 58 -33.91 1.96 15.58
C LEU A 58 -33.08 0.99 14.70
N GLY A 59 -33.32 0.98 13.40
CA GLY A 59 -32.64 0.08 12.45
C GLY A 59 -32.97 -1.40 12.69
N LEU A 60 -34.07 -1.71 13.37
CA LEU A 60 -34.42 -3.09 13.68
C LEU A 60 -35.06 -3.82 12.51
N SER A 61 -35.74 -3.13 11.62
CA SER A 61 -36.24 -3.67 10.34
C SER A 61 -35.11 -4.16 9.45
N VAL A 62 -34.00 -3.42 9.40
CA VAL A 62 -32.78 -3.80 8.70
C VAL A 62 -32.14 -5.04 9.37
N ARG A 63 -32.06 -5.08 10.70
CA ARG A 63 -31.51 -6.23 11.45
C ARG A 63 -32.33 -7.51 11.28
N ILE A 64 -33.66 -7.41 11.13
CA ILE A 64 -34.53 -8.56 10.90
C ILE A 64 -34.32 -9.13 9.48
N ASN A 65 -34.02 -8.25 8.52
CA ASN A 65 -33.73 -8.62 7.15
C ASN A 65 -32.22 -8.99 6.96
N ASP A 66 -31.33 -8.44 7.82
CA ASP A 66 -29.89 -8.70 7.83
C ASP A 66 -29.49 -9.94 8.65
N SER A 67 -30.45 -10.66 9.26
CA SER A 67 -30.15 -12.01 9.72
C SER A 67 -30.18 -12.94 8.49
N PRO A 68 -29.06 -13.13 7.78
CA PRO A 68 -29.05 -14.04 6.65
C PRO A 68 -29.33 -15.43 7.22
N GLY A 69 -30.31 -16.12 6.65
CA GLY A 69 -30.33 -17.57 6.74
C GLY A 69 -28.94 -18.08 6.30
N PRO A 70 -28.49 -19.24 6.75
CA PRO A 70 -27.20 -19.77 6.34
C PRO A 70 -27.10 -19.70 4.81
N GLY A 71 -26.18 -18.85 4.30
CA GLY A 71 -25.92 -18.66 2.87
C GLY A 71 -26.37 -17.33 2.23
N ARG A 72 -26.83 -16.32 2.96
CA ARG A 72 -27.28 -15.03 2.37
C ARG A 72 -26.60 -13.78 2.96
N LEU A 73 -25.29 -13.83 3.11
CA LEU A 73 -24.53 -12.66 3.53
C LEU A 73 -24.32 -11.71 2.33
N SER A 74 -24.60 -10.40 2.49
CA SER A 74 -24.27 -9.43 1.48
C SER A 74 -22.75 -9.30 1.34
N PHE A 75 -22.27 -8.92 0.15
CA PHE A 75 -20.83 -8.70 -0.03
C PHE A 75 -20.32 -7.57 0.87
N HIS A 76 -21.12 -6.54 1.13
CA HIS A 76 -20.78 -5.49 2.09
C HIS A 76 -20.48 -6.05 3.48
N SER A 77 -21.40 -6.86 4.02
CA SER A 77 -21.22 -7.48 5.34
C SER A 77 -20.00 -8.42 5.39
N LEU A 78 -19.75 -9.17 4.32
CA LEU A 78 -18.56 -10.01 4.19
C LEU A 78 -17.28 -9.18 4.15
N ALA A 79 -17.28 -8.04 3.45
CA ALA A 79 -16.14 -7.13 3.36
C ALA A 79 -15.83 -6.44 4.71
N GLU A 80 -16.85 -5.98 5.43
CA GLU A 80 -16.69 -5.41 6.79
C GLU A 80 -16.16 -6.47 7.78
N HIS A 81 -16.66 -7.70 7.69
CA HIS A 81 -16.13 -8.80 8.47
C HIS A 81 -14.63 -9.03 8.21
N TYR A 82 -14.23 -9.02 6.93
CA TYR A 82 -12.82 -9.14 6.54
C TYR A 82 -11.97 -7.99 7.10
N LEU A 83 -12.44 -6.74 6.98
CA LEU A 83 -11.71 -5.58 7.50
C LEU A 83 -11.51 -5.68 9.01
N LYS A 84 -12.55 -6.12 9.74
CA LYS A 84 -12.47 -6.33 11.19
C LYS A 84 -11.52 -7.48 11.55
N ALA A 85 -11.62 -8.62 10.87
CA ALA A 85 -10.83 -9.80 11.18
C ALA A 85 -9.33 -9.68 10.85
N ASP A 86 -8.98 -9.02 9.73
CA ASP A 86 -7.59 -8.97 9.23
C ASP A 86 -6.88 -7.64 9.58
N PHE A 87 -7.63 -6.59 9.94
CA PHE A 87 -7.11 -5.24 10.22
C PHE A 87 -7.65 -4.61 11.51
N GLY A 88 -8.57 -5.27 12.22
CA GLY A 88 -9.06 -4.81 13.53
C GLY A 88 -8.02 -4.99 14.63
N ALA A 89 -8.35 -4.49 15.83
CA ALA A 89 -7.46 -4.58 17.01
C ALA A 89 -7.10 -6.03 17.38
N ASP A 90 -8.01 -6.96 17.13
CA ASP A 90 -7.85 -8.39 17.45
C ASP A 90 -7.23 -9.20 16.31
N ALA A 91 -6.69 -8.56 15.27
CA ALA A 91 -6.09 -9.27 14.14
C ALA A 91 -4.87 -10.09 14.60
N VAL A 92 -4.80 -11.35 14.20
CA VAL A 92 -3.72 -12.30 14.56
C VAL A 92 -2.33 -11.76 14.17
N ARG A 93 -2.24 -10.94 13.12
CA ARG A 93 -1.02 -10.26 12.69
C ARG A 93 -1.34 -8.82 12.34
N PRO A 94 -0.99 -7.87 13.22
CA PRO A 94 -1.18 -6.45 12.94
C PRO A 94 -0.54 -6.05 11.62
N LYS A 95 -1.29 -5.33 10.79
CA LYS A 95 -0.80 -4.79 9.52
C LYS A 95 -0.34 -3.34 9.73
N SER A 96 0.61 -2.90 8.93
CA SER A 96 1.01 -1.50 8.97
C SER A 96 -0.16 -0.58 8.59
N GLY A 97 -0.28 0.58 9.23
CA GLY A 97 -1.33 1.56 8.94
C GLY A 97 -1.46 1.93 7.46
N SER A 98 -0.34 1.94 6.70
CA SER A 98 -0.36 2.16 5.26
C SER A 98 -1.02 1.02 4.48
N THR A 99 -0.85 -0.23 4.92
CA THR A 99 -1.49 -1.41 4.31
C THR A 99 -2.98 -1.40 4.62
N THR A 100 -3.36 -1.14 5.87
CA THR A 100 -4.74 -1.05 6.32
C THR A 100 -5.52 -0.04 5.49
N SER A 101 -5.06 1.23 5.45
CA SER A 101 -5.76 2.29 4.69
C SER A 101 -5.79 2.03 3.18
N HIS A 102 -4.77 1.36 2.62
CA HIS A 102 -4.81 1.01 1.20
C HIS A 102 -5.89 -0.04 0.93
N VAL A 103 -6.01 -1.06 1.77
CA VAL A 103 -7.03 -2.10 1.62
C VAL A 103 -8.42 -1.54 1.88
N GLU A 104 -8.60 -0.75 2.93
CA GLU A 104 -9.86 -0.04 3.20
C GLU A 104 -10.30 0.82 2.02
N HIS A 105 -9.37 1.61 1.44
CA HIS A 105 -9.65 2.40 0.25
C HIS A 105 -10.11 1.52 -0.92
N VAL A 106 -9.42 0.41 -1.18
CA VAL A 106 -9.80 -0.52 -2.26
C VAL A 106 -11.20 -1.09 -2.03
N VAL A 107 -11.48 -1.51 -0.80
CA VAL A 107 -12.79 -2.07 -0.43
C VAL A 107 -13.90 -1.03 -0.58
N ARG A 108 -13.72 0.15 0.03
CA ARG A 108 -14.76 1.20 0.09
C ARG A 108 -14.94 1.96 -1.22
N ALA A 109 -13.86 2.19 -1.99
CA ALA A 109 -13.92 2.97 -3.22
C ALA A 109 -14.24 2.14 -4.47
N TYR A 110 -13.98 0.84 -4.46
CA TYR A 110 -14.15 0.01 -5.65
C TYR A 110 -15.10 -1.19 -5.44
N LEU A 111 -14.90 -1.97 -4.38
CA LEU A 111 -15.60 -3.26 -4.22
C LEU A 111 -17.02 -3.07 -3.69
N VAL A 112 -17.19 -2.34 -2.59
CA VAL A 112 -18.51 -2.10 -1.98
C VAL A 112 -19.46 -1.33 -2.90
N PRO A 113 -19.04 -0.26 -3.60
CA PRO A 113 -19.94 0.45 -4.51
C PRO A 113 -20.44 -0.41 -5.68
N ARG A 114 -19.73 -1.48 -6.03
CA ARG A 114 -20.12 -2.35 -7.16
C ARG A 114 -20.89 -3.60 -6.70
N PHE A 115 -20.48 -4.21 -5.60
CA PHE A 115 -20.98 -5.53 -5.20
C PHE A 115 -21.65 -5.52 -3.82
N GLY A 116 -21.62 -4.40 -3.09
CA GLY A 116 -22.03 -4.34 -1.68
C GLY A 116 -23.40 -4.93 -1.40
N ASP A 117 -24.36 -4.62 -2.24
CA ASP A 117 -25.75 -5.04 -2.07
C ASP A 117 -26.04 -6.46 -2.61
N GLU A 118 -25.09 -7.05 -3.33
CA GLU A 118 -25.25 -8.39 -3.87
C GLU A 118 -25.02 -9.46 -2.79
N ILE A 119 -25.73 -10.58 -2.87
CA ILE A 119 -25.47 -11.76 -2.04
C ILE A 119 -24.11 -12.33 -2.44
N ALA A 120 -23.20 -12.45 -1.46
CA ALA A 120 -21.81 -12.83 -1.74
C ALA A 120 -21.66 -14.17 -2.49
N GLU A 121 -22.52 -15.16 -2.16
CA GLU A 121 -22.51 -16.47 -2.84
C GLU A 121 -23.11 -16.47 -4.24
N GLU A 122 -23.89 -15.46 -4.58
CA GLU A 122 -24.57 -15.34 -5.89
C GLU A 122 -23.71 -14.56 -6.90
N ILE A 123 -22.64 -13.89 -6.48
CA ILE A 123 -21.74 -13.14 -7.37
C ILE A 123 -20.99 -14.11 -8.30
N LYS A 124 -21.23 -13.94 -9.60
CA LYS A 124 -20.70 -14.85 -10.63
C LYS A 124 -19.29 -14.44 -11.06
N PRO A 125 -18.39 -15.41 -11.30
CA PRO A 125 -17.03 -15.14 -11.80
C PRO A 125 -17.02 -14.26 -13.06
N LEU A 126 -17.94 -14.49 -13.99
CA LEU A 126 -18.03 -13.74 -15.23
C LEU A 126 -18.33 -12.24 -15.02
N ASP A 127 -19.17 -11.91 -14.03
CA ASP A 127 -19.52 -10.52 -13.73
C ASP A 127 -18.33 -9.80 -13.09
N ILE A 128 -17.59 -10.48 -12.22
CA ILE A 128 -16.33 -9.96 -11.68
C ILE A 128 -15.31 -9.73 -12.80
N GLN A 129 -15.14 -10.68 -13.71
CA GLN A 129 -14.17 -10.57 -14.80
C GLN A 129 -14.50 -9.41 -15.75
N ARG A 130 -15.77 -9.25 -16.12
CA ARG A 130 -16.24 -8.13 -16.95
C ARG A 130 -16.02 -6.80 -16.25
N TRP A 131 -16.35 -6.71 -14.97
CA TRP A 131 -16.14 -5.49 -14.19
C TRP A 131 -14.65 -5.15 -14.03
N LEU A 132 -13.77 -6.10 -13.73
CA LEU A 132 -12.34 -5.85 -13.68
C LEU A 132 -11.79 -5.32 -15.00
N LYS A 133 -12.31 -5.82 -16.13
CA LYS A 133 -11.96 -5.29 -17.47
C LYS A 133 -12.48 -3.87 -17.66
N SER A 134 -13.70 -3.56 -17.24
CA SER A 134 -14.27 -2.20 -17.36
C SER A 134 -13.49 -1.17 -16.53
N LEU A 135 -12.90 -1.55 -15.40
CA LEU A 135 -12.00 -0.66 -14.65
C LEU A 135 -10.78 -0.21 -15.46
N HIS A 136 -10.30 -1.05 -16.37
CA HIS A 136 -9.23 -0.66 -17.30
C HIS A 136 -9.75 0.21 -18.44
N VAL A 137 -10.79 -0.24 -19.11
CA VAL A 137 -11.31 0.39 -20.34
C VAL A 137 -11.98 1.73 -20.03
N ASP A 138 -12.88 1.75 -19.02
CA ASP A 138 -13.73 2.90 -18.75
C ASP A 138 -13.11 3.89 -17.77
N LYS A 139 -12.34 3.39 -16.80
CA LYS A 139 -11.70 4.22 -15.76
C LYS A 139 -10.19 4.42 -15.95
N GLY A 140 -9.58 3.82 -16.98
CA GLY A 140 -8.16 3.96 -17.28
C GLY A 140 -7.22 3.40 -16.18
N LEU A 141 -7.70 2.50 -15.30
CA LEU A 141 -6.86 1.97 -14.24
C LEU A 141 -5.77 1.06 -14.80
N ALA A 142 -4.56 1.23 -14.29
CA ALA A 142 -3.43 0.36 -14.63
C ALA A 142 -3.66 -1.08 -14.13
N TRP A 143 -3.23 -2.08 -14.91
CA TRP A 143 -3.38 -3.49 -14.59
C TRP A 143 -2.86 -3.89 -13.19
N PRO A 144 -1.71 -3.38 -12.69
CA PRO A 144 -1.29 -3.66 -11.33
C PRO A 144 -2.26 -3.18 -10.25
N THR A 145 -2.99 -2.08 -10.51
CA THR A 145 -4.04 -1.59 -9.59
C THR A 145 -5.22 -2.54 -9.60
N ILE A 146 -5.66 -2.98 -10.77
CA ILE A 146 -6.74 -3.95 -10.94
C ILE A 146 -6.38 -5.29 -10.27
N ALA A 147 -5.13 -5.74 -10.42
CA ALA A 147 -4.64 -6.95 -9.74
C ALA A 147 -4.72 -6.83 -8.21
N LYS A 148 -4.45 -5.63 -7.64
CA LYS A 148 -4.62 -5.37 -6.20
C LYS A 148 -6.09 -5.41 -5.79
N ILE A 149 -6.98 -4.81 -6.57
CA ILE A 149 -8.44 -4.84 -6.32
C ILE A 149 -8.94 -6.29 -6.33
N ARG A 150 -8.58 -7.08 -7.35
CA ARG A 150 -8.88 -8.51 -7.41
C ARG A 150 -8.30 -9.26 -6.20
N GLY A 151 -7.06 -8.96 -5.82
CA GLY A 151 -6.38 -9.56 -4.68
C GLY A 151 -7.09 -9.29 -3.36
N ALA A 152 -7.61 -8.09 -3.16
CA ALA A 152 -8.40 -7.73 -1.98
C ALA A 152 -9.72 -8.53 -1.95
N MET A 153 -10.47 -8.56 -3.06
CA MET A 153 -11.71 -9.35 -3.17
C MET A 153 -11.47 -10.84 -2.92
N ARG A 154 -10.38 -11.40 -3.49
CA ARG A 154 -10.00 -12.80 -3.24
C ARG A 154 -9.74 -13.09 -1.77
N ARG A 155 -9.14 -12.15 -1.03
CA ARG A 155 -8.88 -12.29 0.41
C ARG A 155 -10.16 -12.20 1.23
N ILE A 156 -11.09 -11.31 0.88
CA ILE A 156 -12.42 -11.22 1.50
C ILE A 156 -13.10 -12.58 1.47
N TYR A 157 -13.19 -13.20 0.30
CA TYR A 157 -13.78 -14.53 0.18
C TYR A 157 -12.98 -15.62 0.91
N LYS A 158 -11.63 -15.54 0.88
CA LYS A 158 -10.80 -16.51 1.62
C LYS A 158 -11.11 -16.50 3.12
N ILE A 159 -11.17 -15.31 3.73
CA ILE A 159 -11.51 -15.16 5.15
C ILE A 159 -12.96 -15.59 5.39
N GLY A 160 -13.88 -15.22 4.49
CA GLY A 160 -15.27 -15.66 4.57
C GLY A 160 -15.43 -17.17 4.56
N ILE A 161 -14.63 -17.91 3.78
CA ILE A 161 -14.62 -19.39 3.79
C ILE A 161 -14.08 -19.91 5.12
N VAL A 162 -12.95 -19.37 5.60
CA VAL A 162 -12.33 -19.80 6.86
C VAL A 162 -13.30 -19.63 8.04
N HIS A 163 -14.12 -18.57 8.01
CA HIS A 163 -15.09 -18.26 9.07
C HIS A 163 -16.49 -18.85 8.80
N GLY A 164 -16.66 -19.65 7.75
CA GLY A 164 -17.91 -20.34 7.44
C GLY A 164 -19.04 -19.45 6.88
N HIS A 165 -18.70 -18.24 6.41
CA HIS A 165 -19.69 -17.30 5.88
C HIS A 165 -20.07 -17.56 4.42
N VAL A 166 -19.17 -18.12 3.64
CA VAL A 166 -19.35 -18.48 2.22
C VAL A 166 -18.67 -19.81 1.92
N ALA A 167 -19.20 -20.58 0.98
CA ALA A 167 -18.69 -21.90 0.66
C ALA A 167 -17.60 -21.86 -0.42
N LYS A 168 -17.62 -20.90 -1.33
CA LYS A 168 -16.76 -20.84 -2.52
C LYS A 168 -16.17 -19.45 -2.73
N ASN A 169 -15.01 -19.41 -3.37
CA ASN A 169 -14.38 -18.16 -3.80
C ASN A 169 -14.53 -18.03 -5.33
N PRO A 170 -15.33 -17.07 -5.80
CA PRO A 170 -15.57 -16.88 -7.25
C PRO A 170 -14.33 -16.42 -8.02
N LEU A 171 -13.25 -16.02 -7.32
CA LEU A 171 -12.03 -15.52 -7.96
C LEU A 171 -10.95 -16.60 -8.14
N MET A 172 -11.24 -17.88 -7.89
CA MET A 172 -10.22 -18.94 -7.97
C MET A 172 -9.55 -19.03 -9.33
N HIS A 173 -10.33 -18.85 -10.40
CA HIS A 173 -9.86 -18.99 -11.80
C HIS A 173 -9.86 -17.66 -12.56
N ILE A 174 -10.06 -16.54 -11.87
CA ILE A 174 -9.98 -15.20 -12.50
C ILE A 174 -8.53 -14.73 -12.44
N GLU A 175 -7.93 -14.57 -13.60
CA GLU A 175 -6.60 -14.00 -13.74
C GLU A 175 -6.67 -12.53 -14.20
N THR A 176 -5.68 -11.76 -13.82
CA THR A 176 -5.48 -10.40 -14.31
C THR A 176 -4.02 -10.21 -14.64
N ARG A 177 -3.74 -9.43 -15.68
CA ARG A 177 -2.38 -9.00 -15.96
C ARG A 177 -1.83 -8.25 -14.74
N SER A 178 -0.72 -8.72 -14.18
CA SER A 178 -0.07 -8.09 -13.03
C SER A 178 1.16 -7.26 -13.42
N LYS A 179 1.73 -7.50 -14.60
CA LYS A 179 2.92 -6.81 -15.09
C LYS A 179 2.59 -5.35 -15.36
N SER A 180 3.44 -4.46 -14.85
CA SER A 180 3.38 -3.03 -15.13
C SER A 180 4.15 -2.74 -16.40
N ASP A 181 3.57 -1.90 -17.26
CA ASP A 181 4.30 -1.34 -18.40
C ASP A 181 5.09 -0.07 -18.00
N TYR A 182 5.06 0.28 -16.71
CA TYR A 182 5.77 1.43 -16.19
C TYR A 182 7.28 1.21 -16.26
N LYS A 183 7.97 2.11 -16.98
CA LYS A 183 9.42 2.23 -16.97
C LYS A 183 9.81 3.43 -16.13
N ALA A 184 10.62 3.21 -15.10
CA ALA A 184 11.13 4.30 -14.27
C ALA A 184 12.01 5.24 -15.13
N ILE A 185 11.87 6.55 -14.91
CA ILE A 185 12.82 7.51 -15.47
C ILE A 185 14.14 7.32 -14.73
N VAL A 186 15.19 6.99 -15.47
CA VAL A 186 16.56 6.89 -14.99
C VAL A 186 17.32 8.10 -15.46
N ILE A 187 18.05 8.75 -14.55
CA ILE A 187 18.85 9.95 -14.84
C ILE A 187 20.33 9.67 -14.69
N THR A 188 21.15 10.37 -15.45
CA THR A 188 22.60 10.26 -15.42
C THR A 188 23.18 11.00 -14.21
N PRO A 189 24.45 10.71 -13.80
CA PRO A 189 25.15 11.50 -12.78
C PRO A 189 25.22 13.00 -13.12
N ALA A 190 25.43 13.36 -14.38
CA ALA A 190 25.45 14.75 -14.83
C ALA A 190 24.06 15.44 -14.64
N GLN A 191 22.99 14.74 -14.96
CA GLN A 191 21.62 15.24 -14.71
C GLN A 191 21.32 15.35 -13.21
N THR A 192 21.81 14.41 -12.40
CA THR A 192 21.69 14.48 -10.93
C THR A 192 22.42 15.72 -10.40
N LEU A 193 23.63 16.00 -10.88
CA LEU A 193 24.39 17.19 -10.51
C LEU A 193 23.66 18.49 -10.92
N ALA A 194 23.10 18.53 -12.13
CA ALA A 194 22.30 19.66 -12.58
C ALA A 194 21.05 19.90 -11.73
N ILE A 195 20.39 18.82 -11.26
CA ILE A 195 19.29 18.93 -10.27
C ILE A 195 19.80 19.55 -8.99
N LEU A 196 20.89 19.03 -8.40
CA LEU A 196 21.48 19.50 -7.16
C LEU A 196 21.75 21.02 -7.20
N HIS A 197 22.35 21.50 -8.28
CA HIS A 197 22.64 22.94 -8.49
C HIS A 197 21.39 23.80 -8.68
N SER A 198 20.25 23.19 -9.02
CA SER A 198 18.98 23.90 -9.23
C SER A 198 18.11 23.95 -7.98
N LEU A 199 18.52 23.32 -6.87
CA LEU A 199 17.76 23.28 -5.63
C LEU A 199 17.95 24.56 -4.82
N PRO A 200 16.87 25.05 -4.13
CA PRO A 200 16.86 26.40 -3.57
C PRO A 200 17.57 26.53 -2.22
N SER A 201 17.93 25.43 -1.56
CA SER A 201 18.51 25.52 -0.20
C SER A 201 19.41 24.34 0.13
N PRO A 202 20.31 24.47 1.12
CA PRO A 202 21.16 23.40 1.63
C PRO A 202 20.37 22.18 2.11
N LEU A 203 19.22 22.37 2.73
CA LEU A 203 18.31 21.28 3.13
C LEU A 203 17.94 20.40 1.92
N HIS A 204 17.46 21.02 0.85
CA HIS A 204 16.99 20.32 -0.33
C HIS A 204 18.14 19.67 -1.09
N PHE A 205 19.28 20.36 -1.19
CA PHE A 205 20.52 19.84 -1.79
C PHE A 205 20.99 18.58 -1.06
N THR A 206 21.14 18.66 0.26
CA THR A 206 21.64 17.54 1.09
C THR A 206 20.67 16.36 1.06
N LEU A 207 19.36 16.61 1.04
CA LEU A 207 18.33 15.57 0.91
C LEU A 207 18.46 14.80 -0.40
N VAL A 208 18.58 15.49 -1.54
CA VAL A 208 18.73 14.85 -2.86
C VAL A 208 20.07 14.14 -2.96
N LEU A 209 21.16 14.73 -2.47
CA LEU A 209 22.47 14.11 -2.44
C LEU A 209 22.46 12.82 -1.62
N THR A 210 21.90 12.85 -0.41
CA THR A 210 21.77 11.68 0.45
C THR A 210 20.98 10.57 -0.25
N CYS A 211 19.83 10.91 -0.83
CA CYS A 211 19.00 9.94 -1.55
C CYS A 211 19.73 9.32 -2.74
N SER A 212 20.48 10.13 -3.48
CA SER A 212 21.22 9.68 -4.68
C SER A 212 22.43 8.82 -4.33
N ALA A 213 23.10 9.10 -3.21
CA ALA A 213 24.32 8.40 -2.81
C ALA A 213 24.04 7.10 -2.02
N THR A 214 22.96 7.05 -1.24
CA THR A 214 22.70 5.95 -0.31
C THR A 214 21.62 4.99 -0.78
N ALA A 215 20.89 5.32 -1.81
CA ALA A 215 19.70 4.58 -2.28
C ALA A 215 18.63 4.32 -1.19
N LEU A 216 18.58 5.12 -0.14
CA LEU A 216 17.55 5.03 0.89
C LEU A 216 16.15 5.16 0.29
N ARG A 217 15.19 4.39 0.83
CA ARG A 217 13.79 4.66 0.51
C ARG A 217 13.38 6.00 1.11
N ALA A 218 12.50 6.74 0.44
CA ALA A 218 12.07 8.05 0.94
C ALA A 218 11.59 8.01 2.40
N SER A 219 10.85 6.96 2.79
CA SER A 219 10.37 6.81 4.15
C SER A 219 11.47 6.51 5.18
N GLU A 220 12.55 5.85 4.79
CA GLU A 220 13.73 5.60 5.61
C GLU A 220 14.57 6.88 5.77
N MET A 221 14.81 7.58 4.67
CA MET A 221 15.54 8.85 4.66
C MET A 221 14.84 9.92 5.51
N LEU A 222 13.53 10.03 5.42
CA LEU A 222 12.76 11.03 6.17
C LEU A 222 12.65 10.70 7.67
N SER A 223 12.86 9.46 8.09
CA SER A 223 12.92 9.10 9.51
C SER A 223 14.30 9.27 10.15
N LEU A 224 15.33 9.61 9.35
CA LEU A 224 16.69 9.79 9.88
C LEU A 224 16.75 10.91 10.91
N ARG A 225 17.38 10.61 12.03
CA ARG A 225 17.74 11.58 13.05
C ARG A 225 19.26 11.76 13.08
N TRP A 226 19.73 12.84 13.66
CA TRP A 226 21.19 13.06 13.76
C TRP A 226 21.89 11.99 14.57
N ALA A 227 21.23 11.37 15.54
CA ALA A 227 21.72 10.20 16.28
C ALA A 227 21.95 8.95 15.39
N ASP A 228 21.32 8.89 14.22
CA ASP A 228 21.51 7.78 13.28
C ASP A 228 22.72 7.95 12.37
N VAL A 229 23.33 9.15 12.34
CA VAL A 229 24.55 9.44 11.59
C VAL A 229 25.75 9.15 12.47
N LEU A 230 26.34 7.99 12.29
CA LEU A 230 27.49 7.51 13.10
C LEU A 230 28.79 7.99 12.45
N TRP A 231 29.22 9.19 12.83
CA TRP A 231 30.30 9.93 12.19
C TRP A 231 31.65 9.22 12.24
N GLU A 232 32.00 8.65 13.41
CA GLU A 232 33.25 7.94 13.65
C GLU A 232 33.29 6.56 12.99
N GLU A 233 32.10 5.97 12.79
CA GLU A 233 31.96 4.67 12.19
C GLU A 233 31.75 4.77 10.65
N GLU A 234 31.71 5.99 10.12
CA GLU A 234 31.48 6.30 8.71
C GLU A 234 30.26 5.58 8.11
N ARG A 235 29.15 5.53 8.88
CA ARG A 235 27.92 4.85 8.45
C ARG A 235 26.66 5.55 8.98
N ILE A 236 25.54 5.28 8.35
CA ILE A 236 24.22 5.73 8.77
C ILE A 236 23.40 4.50 9.17
N ARG A 237 22.84 4.53 10.37
CA ARG A 237 21.95 3.48 10.89
C ARG A 237 20.55 3.68 10.31
N ILE A 238 19.94 2.59 9.84
CA ILE A 238 18.58 2.58 9.31
C ILE A 238 17.77 1.60 10.14
N SER A 239 16.95 2.09 11.05
CA SER A 239 16.10 1.26 11.92
C SER A 239 14.63 1.65 11.87
N LYS A 240 14.33 2.85 11.32
CA LYS A 240 12.98 3.41 11.29
C LYS A 240 12.56 3.81 9.90
N ARG A 241 11.26 4.05 9.73
CA ARG A 241 10.66 4.64 8.54
C ARG A 241 9.57 5.62 8.95
N TRP A 242 9.48 6.73 8.28
CA TRP A 242 8.38 7.68 8.44
C TRP A 242 7.26 7.38 7.46
N ALA A 243 6.06 7.11 7.96
CA ALA A 243 4.89 6.89 7.12
C ALA A 243 3.62 7.34 7.83
N LYS A 244 2.79 8.13 7.15
CA LYS A 244 1.49 8.64 7.65
C LYS A 244 1.56 9.45 8.94
N GLY A 245 2.62 10.21 9.13
CA GLY A 245 2.78 11.06 10.30
C GLY A 245 3.36 10.35 11.53
N GLU A 246 3.81 9.11 11.38
CA GLU A 246 4.34 8.31 12.49
C GLU A 246 5.65 7.62 12.12
N ASP A 247 6.53 7.48 13.12
CA ASP A 247 7.67 6.57 13.06
C ASP A 247 7.17 5.12 13.14
N GLY A 248 7.68 4.26 12.31
CA GLY A 248 7.42 2.83 12.35
C GLY A 248 8.71 2.04 12.13
N GLU A 249 8.71 0.79 12.56
CA GLU A 249 9.81 -0.14 12.28
C GLU A 249 9.98 -0.35 10.77
N THR A 250 11.19 -0.70 10.36
CA THR A 250 11.48 -1.04 8.96
C THR A 250 10.64 -2.25 8.52
N LYS A 251 10.35 -2.33 7.22
CA LYS A 251 9.38 -3.29 6.67
C LYS A 251 9.84 -4.75 6.74
N THR A 252 11.13 -4.99 6.85
CA THR A 252 11.79 -6.31 6.89
C THR A 252 13.10 -6.18 7.64
N GLU A 253 13.59 -7.27 8.24
CA GLU A 253 14.92 -7.34 8.85
C GLU A 253 16.03 -6.91 7.87
N ALA A 254 15.91 -7.23 6.59
CA ALA A 254 16.84 -6.77 5.56
C ALA A 254 16.80 -5.24 5.33
N SER A 255 15.81 -4.53 5.88
CA SER A 255 15.72 -3.07 5.82
C SER A 255 16.29 -2.41 7.07
N ASP A 256 16.47 -3.13 8.16
CA ASP A 256 17.25 -2.70 9.32
C ASP A 256 18.75 -2.94 9.03
N GLY A 257 19.58 -1.96 9.27
CA GLY A 257 21.00 -2.08 8.98
C GLY A 257 21.70 -0.75 8.80
N TYR A 258 22.86 -0.82 8.18
CA TYR A 258 23.72 0.34 7.98
C TYR A 258 23.93 0.60 6.48
N VAL A 259 24.09 1.87 6.13
CA VAL A 259 24.62 2.28 4.83
C VAL A 259 25.94 3.04 5.04
N PRO A 260 26.93 2.85 4.16
CA PRO A 260 28.19 3.60 4.25
C PRO A 260 27.95 5.11 4.13
N LEU A 261 28.69 5.87 4.90
CA LEU A 261 28.74 7.33 4.85
C LEU A 261 30.08 7.76 4.24
N HIS A 262 30.08 7.97 2.92
CA HIS A 262 31.27 8.46 2.22
C HIS A 262 31.64 9.87 2.69
N ALA A 263 32.94 10.20 2.78
CA ALA A 263 33.45 11.47 3.28
C ALA A 263 32.82 12.71 2.63
N VAL A 264 32.57 12.67 1.32
CA VAL A 264 31.88 13.75 0.59
C VAL A 264 30.45 13.97 1.11
N LEU A 265 29.69 12.89 1.31
CA LEU A 265 28.34 13.00 1.87
C LEU A 265 28.37 13.49 3.33
N ALA A 266 29.33 12.99 4.11
CA ALA A 266 29.54 13.42 5.51
C ALA A 266 29.84 14.92 5.60
N HIS A 267 30.64 15.46 4.67
CA HIS A 267 30.91 16.90 4.58
C HIS A 267 29.62 17.71 4.43
N PHE A 268 28.78 17.40 3.43
CA PHE A 268 27.53 18.12 3.21
C PHE A 268 26.49 17.94 4.34
N LEU A 269 26.47 16.79 4.99
CA LEU A 269 25.62 16.58 6.17
C LEU A 269 26.10 17.42 7.36
N ARG A 270 27.41 17.57 7.60
CA ARG A 270 27.95 18.45 8.64
C ARG A 270 27.65 19.92 8.36
N GLU A 271 27.86 20.36 7.09
CA GLU A 271 27.52 21.73 6.68
C GLU A 271 26.03 22.04 6.89
N TRP A 272 25.16 21.10 6.54
CA TRP A 272 23.72 21.24 6.78
C TRP A 272 23.40 21.24 8.28
N ARG A 273 24.04 20.36 9.08
CA ARG A 273 23.84 20.33 10.53
C ARG A 273 24.24 21.64 11.21
N ALA A 274 25.26 22.30 10.72
CA ALA A 274 25.72 23.59 11.24
C ALA A 274 24.75 24.76 10.91
N GLN A 275 23.92 24.60 9.88
CA GLN A 275 23.00 25.63 9.39
C GLN A 275 21.55 25.44 9.85
N THR A 276 21.16 24.20 10.17
CA THR A 276 19.77 23.94 10.60
C THR A 276 19.56 24.35 12.06
N PRO A 277 18.39 24.94 12.41
CA PRO A 277 18.04 25.21 13.80
C PRO A 277 17.72 23.91 14.60
N TYR A 278 17.62 22.78 13.92
CA TYR A 278 17.27 21.46 14.49
C TYR A 278 18.46 20.51 14.35
N ALA A 279 19.48 20.70 15.22
CA ALA A 279 20.77 20.00 15.17
C ALA A 279 21.01 19.02 16.32
N ALA A 280 20.05 18.88 17.25
CA ALA A 280 20.15 17.94 18.37
C ALA A 280 20.13 16.48 17.88
N ALA A 281 20.62 15.55 18.68
CA ALA A 281 20.71 14.13 18.31
C ALA A 281 19.35 13.53 17.91
N GLU A 282 18.28 13.95 18.58
CA GLU A 282 16.93 13.45 18.37
C GLU A 282 16.17 14.19 17.25
N ASP A 283 16.73 15.27 16.71
CA ASP A 283 16.10 16.02 15.63
C ASP A 283 16.23 15.29 14.29
N PHE A 284 15.23 15.51 13.42
CA PHE A 284 15.27 14.96 12.07
C PHE A 284 16.40 15.59 11.25
N VAL A 285 17.13 14.78 10.49
CA VAL A 285 18.12 15.27 9.52
C VAL A 285 17.48 16.14 8.46
N PHE A 286 16.24 15.80 8.05
CA PHE A 286 15.46 16.53 7.07
C PHE A 286 14.13 17.01 7.65
N PRO A 287 14.15 18.03 8.54
CA PRO A 287 12.98 18.50 9.25
C PRO A 287 12.03 19.31 8.36
N SER A 288 10.76 19.35 8.71
CA SER A 288 9.82 20.33 8.20
C SER A 288 9.99 21.66 8.95
N LEU A 289 10.58 22.65 8.29
CA LEU A 289 10.74 23.99 8.87
C LEU A 289 9.37 24.63 9.19
N ARG A 290 8.34 24.31 8.39
CA ARG A 290 6.97 24.81 8.60
C ARG A 290 6.31 24.21 9.86
N ALA A 291 6.72 23.02 10.25
CA ALA A 291 6.23 22.35 11.45
C ALA A 291 7.29 22.38 12.57
N GLU A 292 8.13 23.40 12.59
CA GLU A 292 9.10 23.66 13.65
C GLU A 292 9.96 22.44 14.03
N GLY A 293 10.32 21.63 13.03
CA GLY A 293 11.14 20.44 13.21
C GLY A 293 10.45 19.21 13.84
N HIS A 294 9.20 19.33 14.31
CA HIS A 294 8.49 18.25 14.99
C HIS A 294 8.19 17.04 14.10
N VAL A 295 8.13 17.26 12.80
CA VAL A 295 7.95 16.18 11.80
C VAL A 295 8.95 16.37 10.66
N PRO A 296 9.29 15.31 9.92
CA PRO A 296 10.16 15.47 8.76
C PRO A 296 9.46 16.18 7.61
N LEU A 297 10.25 16.66 6.67
CA LEU A 297 9.81 17.28 5.43
C LEU A 297 8.84 16.36 4.65
N SER A 298 7.78 16.92 4.09
CA SER A 298 6.83 16.16 3.27
C SER A 298 7.43 15.82 1.91
N ALA A 299 7.65 14.51 1.66
CA ALA A 299 8.18 14.04 0.38
C ALA A 299 7.32 14.46 -0.82
N SER A 300 5.99 14.47 -0.68
CA SER A 300 5.08 14.84 -1.77
C SER A 300 5.18 16.32 -2.13
N ILE A 301 5.22 17.19 -1.13
CA ILE A 301 5.40 18.64 -1.31
C ILE A 301 6.79 18.91 -1.91
N PHE A 302 7.83 18.34 -1.32
CA PHE A 302 9.19 18.51 -1.83
C PHE A 302 9.33 18.08 -3.30
N VAL A 303 8.76 16.94 -3.66
CA VAL A 303 8.79 16.43 -5.04
C VAL A 303 8.04 17.36 -5.98
N ALA A 304 6.88 17.87 -5.58
CA ALA A 304 6.06 18.76 -6.42
C ALA A 304 6.71 20.13 -6.61
N ASP A 305 7.17 20.74 -5.52
CA ASP A 305 7.55 22.16 -5.51
C ASP A 305 9.04 22.38 -5.82
N HIS A 306 9.89 21.37 -5.59
CA HIS A 306 11.35 21.53 -5.75
C HIS A 306 11.98 20.50 -6.68
N LEU A 307 11.78 19.18 -6.46
CA LEU A 307 12.50 18.17 -7.21
C LEU A 307 12.09 18.10 -8.69
N ARG A 308 10.78 18.12 -8.98
CA ARG A 308 10.30 18.11 -10.38
C ARG A 308 10.64 19.39 -11.15
N PRO A 309 10.50 20.58 -10.61
CA PRO A 309 10.98 21.80 -11.26
C PRO A 309 12.50 21.76 -11.54
N ALA A 310 13.31 21.33 -10.56
CA ALA A 310 14.75 21.17 -10.75
C ALA A 310 15.09 20.13 -11.84
N ALA A 311 14.37 19.01 -11.86
CA ALA A 311 14.55 17.99 -12.91
C ALA A 311 14.21 18.54 -14.31
N LYS A 312 13.15 19.32 -14.44
CA LYS A 312 12.80 19.97 -15.71
C LYS A 312 13.89 20.96 -16.15
N LYS A 313 14.43 21.78 -15.22
CA LYS A 313 15.55 22.68 -15.50
C LYS A 313 16.81 21.94 -15.92
N ALA A 314 17.04 20.75 -15.38
CA ALA A 314 18.15 19.85 -15.77
C ALA A 314 17.88 19.10 -17.10
N GLY A 315 16.86 19.48 -17.86
CA GLY A 315 16.55 18.88 -19.17
C GLY A 315 15.92 17.49 -19.12
N ILE A 316 15.40 17.05 -17.98
CA ILE A 316 14.76 15.75 -17.84
C ILE A 316 13.32 15.84 -18.37
N CYS A 317 13.04 15.08 -19.44
CA CYS A 317 11.70 14.99 -19.99
C CYS A 317 10.81 14.11 -19.12
N ILE A 318 9.84 14.71 -18.43
CA ILE A 318 8.81 14.03 -17.66
C ILE A 318 7.50 14.17 -18.44
N LYS A 319 7.08 13.09 -19.11
CA LYS A 319 5.83 13.08 -19.89
C LYS A 319 4.61 13.13 -18.97
N ASP A 320 3.48 13.56 -19.52
CA ASP A 320 2.21 13.54 -18.79
C ASP A 320 1.88 12.13 -18.31
N GLY A 321 1.43 12.04 -17.04
CA GLY A 321 1.18 10.75 -16.40
C GLY A 321 2.42 10.00 -15.90
N GLN A 322 3.65 10.40 -16.27
CA GLN A 322 4.87 9.81 -15.72
C GLN A 322 5.15 10.30 -14.30
N ARG A 323 5.57 9.38 -13.47
CA ARG A 323 5.97 9.68 -12.09
C ARG A 323 7.48 9.93 -12.04
N PHE A 324 7.86 11.07 -11.48
CA PHE A 324 9.23 11.36 -11.10
C PHE A 324 9.28 11.84 -9.66
N GLY A 325 10.16 11.26 -8.85
CA GLY A 325 10.30 11.56 -7.42
C GLY A 325 11.55 10.91 -6.84
N LEU A 326 11.69 10.93 -5.52
CA LEU A 326 12.87 10.42 -4.80
C LEU A 326 13.24 8.98 -5.17
N HIS A 327 12.25 8.15 -5.46
CA HIS A 327 12.52 6.75 -5.84
C HIS A 327 13.25 6.62 -7.18
N ASN A 328 13.13 7.60 -8.07
CA ASN A 328 13.85 7.64 -9.32
C ASN A 328 15.36 7.84 -9.11
N LEU A 329 15.78 8.58 -8.07
CA LEU A 329 17.20 8.72 -7.70
C LEU A 329 17.80 7.36 -7.32
N ARG A 330 17.07 6.59 -6.50
CA ARG A 330 17.44 5.21 -6.16
C ARG A 330 17.51 4.31 -7.40
N HIS A 331 16.55 4.41 -8.31
CA HIS A 331 16.56 3.67 -9.57
C HIS A 331 17.78 4.05 -10.43
N SER A 332 18.13 5.34 -10.46
CA SER A 332 19.27 5.84 -11.22
C SER A 332 20.60 5.32 -10.67
N LEU A 333 20.77 5.32 -9.34
CA LEU A 333 21.94 4.69 -8.72
C LEU A 333 21.99 3.19 -9.02
N SER A 334 20.86 2.47 -8.90
CA SER A 334 20.78 1.04 -9.24
C SER A 334 21.24 0.77 -10.66
N ASN A 335 20.70 1.53 -11.61
CA ASN A 335 21.04 1.40 -13.03
C ASN A 335 22.51 1.72 -13.28
N TRP A 336 23.07 2.73 -12.62
CA TRP A 336 24.47 3.09 -12.77
C TRP A 336 25.39 2.00 -12.22
N LEU A 337 25.12 1.47 -11.03
CA LEU A 337 25.90 0.39 -10.41
C LEU A 337 25.92 -0.86 -11.29
N VAL A 338 24.76 -1.22 -11.84
CA VAL A 338 24.60 -2.41 -12.68
C VAL A 338 25.25 -2.21 -14.06
N ASN A 339 24.86 -1.17 -14.79
CA ASN A 339 25.12 -1.08 -16.22
C ASN A 339 26.41 -0.30 -16.55
N LYS A 340 26.88 0.59 -15.65
CA LYS A 340 28.10 1.39 -15.88
C LYS A 340 29.27 0.94 -15.02
N ALA A 341 29.03 0.75 -13.72
CA ALA A 341 30.09 0.32 -12.81
C ALA A 341 30.29 -1.20 -12.80
N LYS A 342 29.40 -1.99 -13.43
CA LYS A 342 29.50 -3.45 -13.55
C LYS A 342 29.70 -4.17 -12.20
N ILE A 343 29.03 -3.66 -11.17
CA ILE A 343 29.12 -4.23 -9.84
C ILE A 343 28.31 -5.53 -9.76
N GLU A 344 28.87 -6.54 -9.10
CA GLU A 344 28.19 -7.83 -8.91
C GLU A 344 26.76 -7.68 -8.34
N PRO A 345 25.79 -8.47 -8.85
CA PRO A 345 24.40 -8.41 -8.42
C PRO A 345 24.20 -8.52 -6.91
N LYS A 346 25.02 -9.34 -6.24
CA LYS A 346 24.94 -9.55 -4.79
C LYS A 346 25.36 -8.31 -4.01
N THR A 347 26.41 -7.64 -4.45
CA THR A 347 26.87 -6.37 -3.88
C THR A 347 25.85 -5.27 -4.10
N VAL A 348 25.28 -5.16 -5.31
CA VAL A 348 24.19 -4.21 -5.59
C VAL A 348 22.94 -4.51 -4.74
N GLN A 349 22.60 -5.78 -4.55
CA GLN A 349 21.53 -6.18 -3.62
C GLN A 349 21.78 -5.64 -2.21
N GLY A 350 23.00 -5.76 -1.72
CA GLY A 350 23.42 -5.25 -0.40
C GLY A 350 23.29 -3.73 -0.31
N ILE A 351 23.85 -2.99 -1.28
CA ILE A 351 23.78 -1.52 -1.34
C ILE A 351 22.33 -1.04 -1.35
N LEU A 352 21.47 -1.70 -2.15
CA LEU A 352 20.05 -1.36 -2.27
C LEU A 352 19.19 -1.93 -1.14
N ARG A 353 19.73 -2.82 -0.32
CA ARG A 353 19.00 -3.53 0.73
C ARG A 353 17.70 -4.14 0.20
N HIS A 354 17.80 -4.89 -0.92
CA HIS A 354 16.70 -5.64 -1.47
C HIS A 354 16.56 -6.99 -0.77
N ALA A 355 15.40 -7.25 -0.18
CA ALA A 355 15.12 -8.52 0.49
C ALA A 355 15.21 -9.74 -0.47
N LYS A 356 14.97 -9.53 -1.77
CA LYS A 356 15.02 -10.55 -2.80
C LYS A 356 15.99 -10.14 -3.89
N ILE A 357 16.92 -11.03 -4.24
CA ILE A 357 17.89 -10.82 -5.33
C ILE A 357 17.18 -10.56 -6.68
N GLN A 358 16.03 -11.19 -6.93
CA GLN A 358 15.25 -11.00 -8.15
C GLN A 358 14.96 -9.52 -8.42
N THR A 359 14.65 -8.74 -7.40
CA THR A 359 14.42 -7.30 -7.54
C THR A 359 15.65 -6.55 -8.03
N THR A 360 16.84 -7.05 -7.76
CA THR A 360 18.11 -6.51 -8.28
C THR A 360 18.35 -7.02 -9.69
N LEU A 361 18.16 -8.32 -9.94
CA LEU A 361 18.36 -8.96 -11.24
C LEU A 361 17.44 -8.39 -12.32
N ASP A 362 16.24 -7.92 -11.98
CA ASP A 362 15.34 -7.27 -12.92
C ASP A 362 15.96 -6.01 -13.59
N TRP A 363 17.07 -5.48 -13.05
CA TRP A 363 17.85 -4.39 -13.64
C TRP A 363 18.94 -4.87 -14.60
N TYR A 364 19.37 -6.15 -14.48
CA TYR A 364 20.38 -6.78 -15.35
C TYR A 364 19.78 -7.38 -16.62
N THR A 365 18.46 -7.39 -16.77
CA THR A 365 17.74 -8.02 -17.88
C THR A 365 17.71 -7.21 -19.19
N GLN A 366 18.36 -6.05 -19.23
CA GLN A 366 18.58 -5.37 -20.51
C GLN A 366 19.84 -5.99 -21.14
N GLU A 367 19.65 -7.01 -21.98
CA GLU A 367 20.70 -7.58 -22.80
C GLU A 367 21.36 -6.46 -23.63
N ASP A 368 22.61 -6.19 -23.32
CA ASP A 368 23.47 -5.46 -24.23
C ASP A 368 24.02 -6.51 -25.20
N SER A 369 23.59 -6.46 -26.45
CA SER A 369 24.01 -7.41 -27.49
C SER A 369 25.51 -7.41 -27.71
N ASP A 370 26.17 -6.28 -27.45
CA ASP A 370 27.62 -6.14 -27.61
C ASP A 370 28.37 -6.80 -26.44
N GLU A 371 27.84 -6.74 -25.22
CA GLU A 371 28.41 -7.45 -24.06
C GLU A 371 28.26 -8.96 -24.20
N THR A 372 27.09 -9.43 -24.66
CA THR A 372 26.86 -10.85 -24.93
C THR A 372 27.84 -11.37 -25.98
N ARG A 373 28.09 -10.59 -27.03
CA ARG A 373 29.04 -10.93 -28.08
C ARG A 373 30.49 -10.95 -27.56
N ALA A 374 30.86 -9.97 -26.71
CA ALA A 374 32.18 -9.92 -26.10
C ALA A 374 32.43 -11.14 -25.20
N ALA A 375 31.48 -11.48 -24.34
CA ALA A 375 31.54 -12.66 -23.47
C ALA A 375 31.63 -13.97 -24.26
N GLN A 376 30.89 -14.10 -25.37
CA GLN A 376 31.04 -15.23 -26.29
C GLN A 376 32.43 -15.28 -26.90
N GLY A 377 32.98 -14.12 -27.28
CA GLY A 377 34.34 -14.02 -27.80
C GLY A 377 35.41 -14.48 -26.82
N GLU A 378 35.33 -14.01 -25.57
CA GLU A 378 36.21 -14.46 -24.48
C GLU A 378 36.11 -15.98 -24.23
N TYR A 379 34.92 -16.53 -24.23
CA TYR A 379 34.74 -17.96 -24.06
C TYR A 379 35.30 -18.76 -25.22
N LEU A 380 35.11 -18.31 -26.47
CA LEU A 380 35.69 -18.95 -27.65
C LEU A 380 37.22 -18.89 -27.63
N MET A 381 37.81 -17.77 -27.19
CA MET A 381 39.27 -17.66 -27.00
C MET A 381 39.77 -18.62 -25.91
N ALA A 382 39.04 -18.74 -24.79
CA ALA A 382 39.37 -19.70 -23.73
C ALA A 382 39.28 -21.18 -24.17
N LEU A 383 38.42 -21.47 -25.13
CA LEU A 383 38.35 -22.80 -25.76
C LEU A 383 39.48 -23.06 -26.75
N GLY A 384 40.29 -22.05 -27.07
CA GLY A 384 41.36 -22.18 -28.08
C GLY A 384 40.84 -22.25 -29.52
N VAL A 385 39.57 -21.86 -29.75
CA VAL A 385 39.00 -21.87 -31.11
C VAL A 385 39.17 -20.49 -31.75
N SER A 386 39.98 -20.43 -32.80
CA SER A 386 40.07 -19.26 -33.65
C SER A 386 39.52 -19.56 -35.05
N THR A 387 39.23 -18.53 -35.83
CA THR A 387 38.76 -18.65 -37.22
C THR A 387 39.71 -19.46 -38.12
N ASN A 388 40.95 -19.70 -37.66
CA ASN A 388 41.94 -20.50 -38.34
C ASN A 388 41.97 -21.97 -37.89
N THR A 389 41.11 -22.41 -36.95
CA THR A 389 41.14 -23.77 -36.40
C THR A 389 40.12 -24.68 -37.09
N VAL A 390 39.33 -24.18 -38.03
CA VAL A 390 38.36 -24.95 -38.81
C VAL A 390 38.79 -24.94 -40.27
N GLN A 391 39.71 -25.85 -40.61
CA GLN A 391 39.94 -26.32 -41.98
C GLN A 391 39.80 -27.84 -41.98
#